data_e92d5b923cbcacf18ffe9b50888d9fd1
#
_entry.id   e92d5b923cbcacf18ffe9b50888d9fd1
#
_cell.length_a   1.000
_cell.length_b   1.000
_cell.length_c   1.000
_cell.angle_alpha   90.00
_cell.angle_beta   90.00
_cell.angle_gamma   90.00
#
_symmetry.space_group_name_H-M   'P 1'
#
loop_
_entity.id
_entity.type
_entity.pdbx_description
1 polymer ?
#
loop_
_entity_poly.entity_id
_entity_poly.type
_entity_poly.pdbx_seq_one_letter_code
_entity_poly.pdbx_strand_id
1 'polypeptide(L)'
;MAISMRQSIKVGTYMARQKLAGRDKFPLIVELEPLFACNLACNGCGKIQYPTEILRKRLSVEQAVAAIEECGAPMVSIAGGEPLLHPEIEEMTRALLDRGRFVYLCTNALLLERKLDRFRPHPRFSWVVHIDGLRERHDESVSRDGVFDKAVAAITAAKEKGFSVTTNTTFFSTDSPKTVRDVLDFLNDDLKVDKLMISPGYAYEKAPDQVHFLSTGRSTDLFREAFGDGRRKKWRFNHSPLFLDFLEGKADFECTPWGIPSYSVLGWQRPCYLMADGYCETYQELIETTDWSKYGRGKDPRCANCMAHCGYEPSAVLATTKSLKQSLRAAVSG
;
A
#
# COMPACT_ATOMS: atom_id res chain seq x y z
N MET A 1 11.77 7.16 13.73
CA MET A 1 12.41 6.23 12.76
C MET A 1 11.31 5.67 11.86
N ALA A 2 11.30 6.01 10.58
CA ALA A 2 10.21 5.67 9.66
C ALA A 2 10.07 4.14 9.43
N ILE A 3 11.15 3.42 9.20
CA ILE A 3 11.16 1.96 8.98
C ILE A 3 12.06 1.33 10.04
N SER A 4 11.70 0.14 10.56
CA SER A 4 12.55 -0.51 11.56
C SER A 4 13.94 -0.82 10.95
N MET A 5 15.00 -0.65 11.73
CA MET A 5 16.38 -0.96 11.30
C MET A 5 16.49 -2.39 10.74
N ARG A 6 15.79 -3.36 11.35
CA ARG A 6 15.73 -4.75 10.88
C ARG A 6 15.14 -4.86 9.48
N GLN A 7 14.09 -4.11 9.19
CA GLN A 7 13.45 -4.09 7.87
C GLN A 7 14.37 -3.44 6.84
N SER A 8 14.99 -2.31 7.18
CA SER A 8 15.93 -1.61 6.29
C SER A 8 17.13 -2.49 5.94
N ILE A 9 17.72 -3.20 6.91
CA ILE A 9 18.83 -4.13 6.67
C ILE A 9 18.38 -5.28 5.76
N LYS A 10 17.21 -5.88 6.04
CA LYS A 10 16.71 -7.01 5.23
C LYS A 10 16.44 -6.59 3.79
N VAL A 11 15.75 -5.47 3.58
CA VAL A 11 15.45 -4.95 2.24
C VAL A 11 16.74 -4.55 1.52
N GLY A 12 17.65 -3.84 2.17
CA GLY A 12 18.95 -3.47 1.60
C GLY A 12 19.80 -4.67 1.20
N THR A 13 19.89 -5.69 2.05
CA THR A 13 20.60 -6.95 1.74
C THR A 13 19.93 -7.69 0.57
N TYR A 14 18.62 -7.72 0.54
CA TYR A 14 17.86 -8.32 -0.56
C TYR A 14 18.15 -7.60 -1.89
N MET A 15 18.06 -6.27 -1.90
CA MET A 15 18.35 -5.47 -3.09
C MET A 15 19.77 -5.66 -3.60
N ALA A 16 20.76 -5.71 -2.69
CA ALA A 16 22.14 -5.97 -3.05
C ALA A 16 22.32 -7.35 -3.72
N ARG A 17 21.67 -8.40 -3.15
CA ARG A 17 21.69 -9.74 -3.75
C ARG A 17 21.05 -9.78 -5.13
N GLN A 18 19.91 -9.11 -5.35
CA GLN A 18 19.25 -9.06 -6.65
C GLN A 18 20.16 -8.40 -7.70
N LYS A 19 20.82 -7.30 -7.35
CA LYS A 19 21.74 -6.60 -8.24
C LYS A 19 22.99 -7.43 -8.55
N LEU A 20 23.58 -8.10 -7.55
CA LEU A 20 24.72 -9.00 -7.76
C LEU A 20 24.35 -10.19 -8.66
N ALA A 21 23.10 -10.63 -8.64
CA ALA A 21 22.56 -11.65 -9.53
C ALA A 21 22.19 -11.12 -10.94
N GLY A 22 22.50 -9.85 -11.26
CA GLY A 22 22.22 -9.22 -12.56
C GLY A 22 20.73 -8.97 -12.81
N ARG A 23 19.89 -8.94 -11.79
CA ARG A 23 18.46 -8.71 -11.94
C ARG A 23 18.13 -7.23 -11.83
N ASP A 24 17.53 -6.67 -12.88
CA ASP A 24 17.09 -5.27 -12.93
C ASP A 24 15.63 -5.10 -12.44
N LYS A 25 14.80 -6.14 -12.58
CA LYS A 25 13.41 -6.14 -12.16
C LYS A 25 13.22 -7.20 -11.08
N PHE A 26 12.84 -6.76 -9.88
CA PHE A 26 12.57 -7.62 -8.72
C PHE A 26 11.61 -6.94 -7.75
N PRO A 27 10.76 -7.70 -7.05
CA PRO A 27 9.76 -7.13 -6.14
C PRO A 27 10.40 -6.72 -4.83
N LEU A 28 9.98 -5.60 -4.28
CA LEU A 28 10.25 -5.20 -2.89
C LEU A 28 9.12 -5.65 -1.96
N ILE A 29 7.89 -5.53 -2.44
CA ILE A 29 6.67 -5.92 -1.76
C ILE A 29 5.82 -6.69 -2.76
N VAL A 30 5.07 -7.68 -2.32
CA VAL A 30 3.96 -8.24 -3.09
C VAL A 30 2.65 -7.74 -2.51
N GLU A 31 1.78 -7.24 -3.35
CA GLU A 31 0.38 -7.03 -3.03
C GLU A 31 -0.36 -8.37 -3.20
N LEU A 32 -0.68 -9.01 -2.08
CA LEU A 32 -1.36 -10.29 -2.04
C LEU A 32 -2.86 -10.07 -1.82
N GLU A 33 -3.69 -10.52 -2.76
CA GLU A 33 -5.13 -10.36 -2.73
C GLU A 33 -5.83 -11.73 -2.59
N PRO A 34 -5.95 -12.25 -1.35
CA PRO A 34 -6.47 -13.61 -1.14
C PRO A 34 -7.96 -13.76 -1.45
N LEU A 35 -8.68 -12.65 -1.59
CA LEU A 35 -10.08 -12.58 -2.02
C LEU A 35 -10.43 -11.17 -2.49
N PHE A 36 -11.49 -11.04 -3.30
CA PHE A 36 -12.05 -9.76 -3.70
C PHE A 36 -13.36 -9.39 -2.97
N ALA A 37 -13.96 -10.33 -2.23
CA ALA A 37 -15.15 -10.04 -1.42
C ALA A 37 -14.83 -9.00 -0.33
N CYS A 38 -15.74 -8.05 -0.15
CA CYS A 38 -15.65 -7.00 0.89
C CYS A 38 -17.01 -6.80 1.54
N ASN A 39 -17.00 -6.30 2.76
CA ASN A 39 -18.18 -5.88 3.53
C ASN A 39 -18.43 -4.37 3.46
N LEU A 40 -17.70 -3.66 2.58
CA LEU A 40 -17.90 -2.25 2.21
C LEU A 40 -17.99 -2.11 0.69
N ALA A 41 -18.53 -0.98 0.22
CA ALA A 41 -18.67 -0.61 -1.17
C ALA A 41 -18.16 0.82 -1.39
N CYS A 42 -16.87 1.05 -1.10
CA CYS A 42 -16.24 2.37 -1.19
C CYS A 42 -16.31 2.94 -2.61
N ASN A 43 -16.61 4.23 -2.74
CA ASN A 43 -16.79 4.91 -4.03
C ASN A 43 -15.52 4.85 -4.92
N GLY A 44 -14.34 4.97 -4.33
CA GLY A 44 -13.06 4.96 -5.03
C GLY A 44 -12.45 3.56 -5.24
N CYS A 45 -13.17 2.45 -4.94
CA CYS A 45 -12.63 1.10 -4.97
C CYS A 45 -13.26 0.24 -6.06
N GLY A 46 -12.44 -0.41 -6.90
CA GLY A 46 -12.89 -1.31 -7.96
C GLY A 46 -12.96 -2.80 -7.60
N LYS A 47 -12.56 -3.20 -6.39
CA LYS A 47 -12.36 -4.62 -6.05
C LYS A 47 -13.63 -5.46 -5.99
N ILE A 48 -14.76 -4.89 -5.64
CA ILE A 48 -16.04 -5.62 -5.60
C ILE A 48 -16.81 -5.58 -6.92
N GLN A 49 -16.23 -4.97 -7.97
CA GLN A 49 -16.86 -4.84 -9.29
C GLN A 49 -16.63 -6.06 -10.17
N TYR A 50 -16.18 -7.16 -9.61
CA TYR A 50 -16.05 -8.44 -10.31
C TYR A 50 -17.35 -9.26 -10.23
N PRO A 51 -17.60 -10.17 -11.20
CA PRO A 51 -18.71 -11.11 -11.15
C PRO A 51 -18.71 -11.97 -9.87
N THR A 52 -19.88 -12.41 -9.45
CA THR A 52 -20.08 -13.15 -8.19
C THR A 52 -19.21 -14.40 -8.08
N GLU A 53 -18.99 -15.12 -9.18
CA GLU A 53 -18.12 -16.30 -9.24
C GLU A 53 -16.65 -15.97 -8.91
N ILE A 54 -16.18 -14.78 -9.26
CA ILE A 54 -14.85 -14.30 -8.91
C ILE A 54 -14.80 -13.84 -7.45
N LEU A 55 -15.84 -13.12 -7.00
CA LEU A 55 -15.93 -12.67 -5.60
C LEU A 55 -15.99 -13.83 -4.58
N ARG A 56 -16.43 -15.03 -5.03
CA ARG A 56 -16.45 -16.24 -4.21
C ARG A 56 -15.11 -16.96 -4.13
N LYS A 57 -14.17 -16.68 -5.06
CA LYS A 57 -12.84 -17.32 -5.05
C LYS A 57 -12.03 -16.87 -3.86
N ARG A 58 -11.18 -17.76 -3.38
CA ARG A 58 -10.20 -17.50 -2.31
C ARG A 58 -8.90 -18.25 -2.62
N LEU A 59 -7.79 -17.64 -2.30
CA LEU A 59 -6.50 -18.33 -2.31
C LEU A 59 -6.40 -19.24 -1.08
N SER A 60 -5.87 -20.44 -1.23
CA SER A 60 -5.45 -21.22 -0.05
C SER A 60 -4.17 -20.64 0.56
N VAL A 61 -3.85 -21.06 1.78
CA VAL A 61 -2.58 -20.70 2.44
C VAL A 61 -1.40 -21.14 1.60
N GLU A 62 -1.46 -22.35 1.02
CA GLU A 62 -0.40 -22.92 0.17
C GLU A 62 -0.19 -22.09 -1.09
N GLN A 63 -1.27 -21.67 -1.77
CA GLN A 63 -1.18 -20.82 -2.97
C GLN A 63 -0.55 -19.48 -2.65
N ALA A 64 -0.98 -18.82 -1.56
CA ALA A 64 -0.42 -17.56 -1.12
C ALA A 64 1.08 -17.66 -0.79
N VAL A 65 1.45 -18.72 -0.05
CA VAL A 65 2.86 -18.97 0.30
C VAL A 65 3.69 -19.27 -0.93
N ALA A 66 3.22 -20.13 -1.84
CA ALA A 66 3.93 -20.50 -3.06
C ALA A 66 4.24 -19.28 -3.92
N ALA A 67 3.27 -18.37 -4.12
CA ALA A 67 3.47 -17.14 -4.87
C ALA A 67 4.55 -16.23 -4.25
N ILE A 68 4.57 -16.11 -2.91
CA ILE A 68 5.57 -15.29 -2.21
C ILE A 68 6.96 -15.94 -2.24
N GLU A 69 7.04 -17.27 -2.21
CA GLU A 69 8.31 -17.98 -2.35
C GLU A 69 8.86 -17.89 -3.77
N GLU A 70 8.01 -18.04 -4.78
CA GLU A 70 8.36 -17.93 -6.20
C GLU A 70 9.01 -16.57 -6.52
N CYS A 71 8.39 -15.48 -6.13
CA CYS A 71 8.92 -14.13 -6.42
C CYS A 71 10.03 -13.69 -5.46
N GLY A 72 10.11 -14.28 -4.27
CA GLY A 72 11.14 -14.02 -3.27
C GLY A 72 11.06 -12.67 -2.56
N ALA A 73 9.96 -11.92 -2.67
CA ALA A 73 9.80 -10.60 -2.07
C ALA A 73 10.01 -10.64 -0.54
N PRO A 74 10.73 -9.67 0.04
CA PRO A 74 10.97 -9.61 1.49
C PRO A 74 9.74 -9.15 2.28
N MET A 75 8.80 -8.47 1.63
CA MET A 75 7.61 -7.89 2.25
C MET A 75 6.35 -8.30 1.50
N VAL A 76 5.24 -8.40 2.24
CA VAL A 76 3.91 -8.74 1.71
C VAL A 76 2.89 -7.76 2.29
N SER A 77 2.11 -7.13 1.42
CA SER A 77 0.89 -6.38 1.76
C SER A 77 -0.30 -7.29 1.45
N ILE A 78 -1.02 -7.74 2.46
CA ILE A 78 -2.22 -8.55 2.27
C ILE A 78 -3.40 -7.60 2.19
N ALA A 79 -3.98 -7.50 0.99
CA ALA A 79 -5.09 -6.60 0.67
C ALA A 79 -6.23 -7.35 -0.06
N GLY A 80 -6.76 -6.79 -1.13
CA GLY A 80 -7.86 -7.34 -1.90
C GLY A 80 -9.17 -6.64 -1.58
N GLY A 81 -10.25 -7.39 -1.27
CA GLY A 81 -11.47 -6.87 -0.69
C GLY A 81 -11.27 -6.56 0.80
N GLU A 82 -11.90 -7.34 1.69
CA GLU A 82 -11.60 -7.29 3.13
C GLU A 82 -10.93 -8.60 3.56
N PRO A 83 -9.61 -8.60 3.82
CA PRO A 83 -8.88 -9.81 4.17
C PRO A 83 -9.42 -10.53 5.41
N LEU A 84 -9.99 -9.79 6.36
CA LEU A 84 -10.58 -10.39 7.55
C LEU A 84 -11.85 -11.22 7.27
N LEU A 85 -12.37 -11.21 6.05
CA LEU A 85 -13.42 -12.15 5.61
C LEU A 85 -12.87 -13.52 5.21
N HIS A 86 -11.55 -13.61 4.96
CA HIS A 86 -10.93 -14.89 4.60
C HIS A 86 -10.91 -15.83 5.82
N PRO A 87 -11.34 -17.10 5.70
CA PRO A 87 -11.43 -18.03 6.83
C PRO A 87 -10.08 -18.40 7.43
N GLU A 88 -9.02 -18.43 6.62
CA GLU A 88 -7.68 -18.87 7.00
C GLU A 88 -6.67 -17.71 7.05
N ILE A 89 -7.14 -16.46 7.19
CA ILE A 89 -6.25 -15.28 7.13
C ILE A 89 -5.19 -15.26 8.23
N GLU A 90 -5.52 -15.77 9.41
CA GLU A 90 -4.60 -15.86 10.54
C GLU A 90 -3.48 -16.88 10.24
N GLU A 91 -3.83 -18.01 9.66
CA GLU A 91 -2.87 -19.05 9.26
C GLU A 91 -1.97 -18.56 8.12
N MET A 92 -2.54 -17.92 7.11
CA MET A 92 -1.80 -17.32 6.02
C MET A 92 -0.80 -16.27 6.53
N THR A 93 -1.25 -15.38 7.42
CA THR A 93 -0.39 -14.36 8.05
C THR A 93 0.76 -15.02 8.81
N ARG A 94 0.48 -16.03 9.63
CA ARG A 94 1.49 -16.76 10.38
C ARG A 94 2.49 -17.48 9.47
N ALA A 95 2.00 -18.18 8.44
CA ALA A 95 2.84 -18.90 7.50
C ALA A 95 3.85 -17.99 6.77
N LEU A 96 3.46 -16.75 6.45
CA LEU A 96 4.34 -15.73 5.85
C LEU A 96 5.35 -15.18 6.87
N LEU A 97 4.92 -14.94 8.10
CA LEU A 97 5.81 -14.49 9.19
C LEU A 97 6.86 -15.54 9.54
N ASP A 98 6.49 -16.83 9.58
CA ASP A 98 7.40 -17.96 9.85
C ASP A 98 8.48 -18.07 8.76
N ARG A 99 8.15 -17.71 7.52
CA ARG A 99 9.11 -17.60 6.40
C ARG A 99 9.93 -16.30 6.42
N GLY A 100 9.84 -15.56 7.53
CA GLY A 100 10.62 -14.34 7.76
C GLY A 100 10.18 -13.16 6.92
N ARG A 101 9.00 -13.13 6.34
CA ARG A 101 8.49 -11.98 5.60
C ARG A 101 8.05 -10.88 6.57
N PHE A 102 8.11 -9.62 6.12
CA PHE A 102 7.37 -8.53 6.76
C PHE A 102 5.97 -8.52 6.20
N VAL A 103 4.97 -8.56 7.07
CA VAL A 103 3.55 -8.67 6.68
C VAL A 103 2.79 -7.42 7.12
N TYR A 104 2.16 -6.78 6.16
CA TYR A 104 1.21 -5.68 6.34
C TYR A 104 -0.18 -6.22 6.02
N LEU A 105 -1.05 -6.34 7.02
CA LEU A 105 -2.41 -6.85 6.82
C LEU A 105 -3.37 -5.67 6.78
N CYS A 106 -3.88 -5.39 5.57
CA CYS A 106 -4.82 -4.31 5.32
C CYS A 106 -6.21 -4.68 5.80
N THR A 107 -6.97 -3.69 6.30
CA THR A 107 -8.35 -3.90 6.73
C THR A 107 -9.11 -2.57 6.81
N ASN A 108 -10.42 -2.63 6.57
CA ASN A 108 -11.36 -1.54 6.85
C ASN A 108 -11.79 -1.47 8.33
N ALA A 109 -11.19 -2.30 9.16
CA ALA A 109 -11.37 -2.41 10.60
C ALA A 109 -12.75 -2.89 11.11
N LEU A 110 -13.77 -3.04 10.29
CA LEU A 110 -15.12 -3.48 10.75
C LEU A 110 -15.13 -4.82 11.50
N LEU A 111 -14.13 -5.68 11.20
CA LEU A 111 -14.00 -6.99 11.83
C LEU A 111 -12.80 -7.06 12.78
N LEU A 112 -11.94 -6.05 12.80
CA LEU A 112 -10.61 -6.12 13.43
C LEU A 112 -10.74 -6.40 14.93
N GLU A 113 -11.51 -5.61 15.68
CA GLU A 113 -11.64 -5.75 17.13
C GLU A 113 -12.05 -7.18 17.52
N ARG A 114 -13.04 -7.77 16.82
CA ARG A 114 -13.54 -9.14 17.07
C ARG A 114 -12.53 -10.24 16.73
N LYS A 115 -11.54 -9.93 15.90
CA LYS A 115 -10.56 -10.91 15.42
C LYS A 115 -9.18 -10.75 16.04
N LEU A 116 -8.92 -9.68 16.80
CA LEU A 116 -7.59 -9.38 17.37
C LEU A 116 -7.01 -10.56 18.16
N ASP A 117 -7.82 -11.27 18.95
CA ASP A 117 -7.36 -12.40 19.78
C ASP A 117 -6.87 -13.61 18.99
N ARG A 118 -7.18 -13.66 17.70
CA ARG A 118 -6.73 -14.73 16.79
C ARG A 118 -5.31 -14.46 16.26
N PHE A 119 -4.80 -13.25 16.42
CA PHE A 119 -3.46 -12.84 16.01
C PHE A 119 -2.56 -12.63 17.22
N ARG A 120 -1.25 -12.58 16.96
CA ARG A 120 -0.27 -12.24 18.00
C ARG A 120 0.62 -11.11 17.52
N PRO A 121 0.96 -10.13 18.38
CA PRO A 121 1.93 -9.10 18.05
C PRO A 121 3.27 -9.72 17.62
N HIS A 122 3.85 -9.19 16.56
CA HIS A 122 5.09 -9.69 16.02
C HIS A 122 5.91 -8.53 15.39
N PRO A 123 7.23 -8.45 15.57
CA PRO A 123 8.03 -7.32 15.09
C PRO A 123 8.11 -7.18 13.56
N ARG A 124 7.63 -8.16 12.81
CA ARG A 124 7.50 -8.12 11.35
C ARG A 124 6.04 -8.05 10.90
N PHE A 125 5.11 -7.80 11.79
CA PHE A 125 3.69 -7.69 11.50
C PHE A 125 3.17 -6.29 11.83
N SER A 126 2.38 -5.70 10.95
CA SER A 126 1.63 -4.47 11.19
C SER A 126 0.22 -4.59 10.62
N TRP A 127 -0.77 -4.16 11.37
CA TRP A 127 -2.06 -3.83 10.81
C TRP A 127 -1.92 -2.59 9.94
N VAL A 128 -2.61 -2.56 8.80
CA VAL A 128 -2.77 -1.37 7.96
C VAL A 128 -4.25 -1.03 7.90
N VAL A 129 -4.66 -0.05 8.66
CA VAL A 129 -6.06 0.34 8.77
C VAL A 129 -6.38 1.48 7.81
N HIS A 130 -7.43 1.30 7.02
CA HIS A 130 -7.90 2.30 6.08
C HIS A 130 -8.65 3.43 6.80
N ILE A 131 -8.20 4.67 6.65
CA ILE A 131 -8.86 5.89 7.11
C ILE A 131 -8.60 7.03 6.11
N ASP A 132 -9.62 7.44 5.35
CA ASP A 132 -9.49 8.48 4.30
C ASP A 132 -9.85 9.90 4.77
N GLY A 133 -10.10 10.09 6.04
CA GLY A 133 -10.49 11.41 6.56
C GLY A 133 -10.88 11.36 8.03
N LEU A 134 -11.31 12.49 8.57
CA LEU A 134 -12.03 12.52 9.82
C LEU A 134 -13.44 11.93 9.62
N ARG A 135 -14.19 11.76 10.71
CA ARG A 135 -15.46 11.00 10.79
C ARG A 135 -16.35 11.11 9.54
N GLU A 136 -16.84 12.28 9.24
CA GLU A 136 -17.80 12.49 8.15
C GLU A 136 -17.18 12.13 6.79
N ARG A 137 -15.97 12.60 6.55
CA ARG A 137 -15.26 12.36 5.29
C ARG A 137 -14.88 10.89 5.08
N HIS A 138 -14.49 10.20 6.15
CA HIS A 138 -14.21 8.77 6.07
C HIS A 138 -15.47 7.96 5.78
N ASP A 139 -16.55 8.19 6.53
CA ASP A 139 -17.81 7.47 6.37
C ASP A 139 -18.41 7.71 4.95
N GLU A 140 -18.29 8.93 4.42
CA GLU A 140 -18.64 9.25 3.03
C GLU A 140 -17.79 8.44 2.02
N SER A 141 -16.45 8.39 2.20
CA SER A 141 -15.55 7.70 1.27
C SER A 141 -15.83 6.21 1.20
N VAL A 142 -16.21 5.60 2.32
CA VAL A 142 -16.54 4.16 2.40
C VAL A 142 -18.02 3.88 2.20
N SER A 143 -18.84 4.90 1.92
CA SER A 143 -20.29 4.83 1.67
C SER A 143 -21.06 4.14 2.81
N ARG A 144 -20.65 4.39 4.06
CA ARG A 144 -21.25 3.78 5.23
C ARG A 144 -20.98 4.55 6.52
N ASP A 145 -22.04 4.96 7.22
CA ASP A 145 -21.95 5.64 8.51
C ASP A 145 -21.38 4.75 9.62
N GLY A 146 -20.64 5.36 10.54
CA GLY A 146 -20.11 4.75 11.75
C GLY A 146 -18.89 3.85 11.53
N VAL A 147 -18.29 3.83 10.34
CA VAL A 147 -17.07 3.06 10.07
C VAL A 147 -15.87 3.72 10.72
N PHE A 148 -15.80 5.05 10.70
CA PHE A 148 -14.71 5.80 11.36
C PHE A 148 -14.60 5.44 12.85
N ASP A 149 -15.69 5.46 13.58
CA ASP A 149 -15.67 5.15 15.02
C ASP A 149 -15.22 3.72 15.31
N LYS A 150 -15.65 2.77 14.48
CA LYS A 150 -15.19 1.38 14.57
C LYS A 150 -13.72 1.24 14.25
N ALA A 151 -13.21 1.97 13.26
CA ALA A 151 -11.80 1.96 12.91
C ALA A 151 -10.94 2.55 14.05
N VAL A 152 -11.36 3.67 14.64
CA VAL A 152 -10.67 4.30 15.78
C VAL A 152 -10.66 3.35 17.00
N ALA A 153 -11.81 2.75 17.35
CA ALA A 153 -11.88 1.79 18.44
C ALA A 153 -11.00 0.56 18.20
N ALA A 154 -11.02 0.01 17.00
CA ALA A 154 -10.20 -1.15 16.63
C ALA A 154 -8.70 -0.85 16.63
N ILE A 155 -8.27 0.34 16.18
CA ILE A 155 -6.87 0.79 16.26
C ILE A 155 -6.45 0.88 17.73
N THR A 156 -7.26 1.50 18.58
CA THR A 156 -6.99 1.63 20.01
C THR A 156 -6.81 0.26 20.65
N ALA A 157 -7.76 -0.65 20.44
CA ALA A 157 -7.69 -2.01 20.96
C ALA A 157 -6.48 -2.80 20.45
N ALA A 158 -6.12 -2.64 19.17
CA ALA A 158 -4.93 -3.28 18.61
C ALA A 158 -3.64 -2.76 19.26
N LYS A 159 -3.54 -1.46 19.49
CA LYS A 159 -2.38 -0.84 20.17
C LYS A 159 -2.27 -1.27 21.62
N GLU A 160 -3.38 -1.33 22.35
CA GLU A 160 -3.43 -1.82 23.75
C GLU A 160 -2.93 -3.27 23.86
N LYS A 161 -3.20 -4.09 22.83
CA LYS A 161 -2.69 -5.47 22.73
C LYS A 161 -1.23 -5.56 22.24
N GLY A 162 -0.55 -4.43 21.99
CA GLY A 162 0.86 -4.37 21.58
C GLY A 162 1.10 -4.61 20.09
N PHE A 163 0.08 -4.53 19.24
CA PHE A 163 0.28 -4.59 17.79
C PHE A 163 0.85 -3.27 17.25
N SER A 164 1.68 -3.38 16.21
CA SER A 164 2.00 -2.23 15.37
C SER A 164 0.81 -1.91 14.46
N VAL A 165 0.46 -0.62 14.38
CA VAL A 165 -0.64 -0.13 13.55
C VAL A 165 -0.13 0.98 12.64
N THR A 166 -0.32 0.79 11.35
CA THR A 166 -0.13 1.78 10.28
C THR A 166 -1.52 2.18 9.76
N THR A 167 -1.73 3.42 9.39
CA THR A 167 -2.93 3.82 8.64
C THR A 167 -2.60 3.99 7.16
N ASN A 168 -3.56 3.70 6.29
CA ASN A 168 -3.50 4.00 4.87
C ASN A 168 -4.61 4.99 4.54
N THR A 169 -4.22 6.17 4.06
CA THR A 169 -5.10 7.32 3.80
C THR A 169 -4.99 7.74 2.34
N THR A 170 -6.11 7.78 1.64
CA THR A 170 -6.20 8.28 0.28
C THR A 170 -6.84 9.67 0.30
N PHE A 171 -6.18 10.65 -0.32
CA PHE A 171 -6.71 12.00 -0.48
C PHE A 171 -7.26 12.20 -1.90
N PHE A 172 -8.41 12.86 -2.00
CA PHE A 172 -9.15 13.07 -3.23
C PHE A 172 -9.21 14.55 -3.64
N SER A 173 -9.80 14.86 -4.77
CA SER A 173 -9.90 16.24 -5.29
C SER A 173 -10.72 17.19 -4.43
N THR A 174 -11.54 16.65 -3.53
CA THR A 174 -12.33 17.41 -2.54
C THR A 174 -11.52 17.80 -1.30
N ASP A 175 -10.35 17.19 -1.09
CA ASP A 175 -9.52 17.49 0.07
C ASP A 175 -8.69 18.76 -0.14
N SER A 176 -8.56 19.52 0.93
CA SER A 176 -7.73 20.72 1.01
C SER A 176 -6.42 20.43 1.75
N PRO A 177 -5.38 21.27 1.60
CA PRO A 177 -4.17 21.16 2.42
C PRO A 177 -4.45 21.18 3.93
N LYS A 178 -5.49 21.90 4.34
CA LYS A 178 -5.95 21.90 5.75
C LYS A 178 -6.50 20.54 6.14
N THR A 179 -7.36 19.94 5.32
CA THR A 179 -7.92 18.60 5.56
C THR A 179 -6.81 17.56 5.69
N VAL A 180 -5.81 17.60 4.80
CA VAL A 180 -4.64 16.71 4.89
C VAL A 180 -3.95 16.87 6.24
N ARG A 181 -3.68 18.10 6.68
CA ARG A 181 -3.02 18.37 7.97
C ARG A 181 -3.85 17.87 9.15
N ASP A 182 -5.14 18.19 9.18
CA ASP A 182 -6.03 17.81 10.27
C ASP A 182 -6.09 16.27 10.44
N VAL A 183 -6.17 15.53 9.33
CA VAL A 183 -6.17 14.07 9.34
C VAL A 183 -4.83 13.51 9.83
N LEU A 184 -3.71 14.04 9.31
CA LEU A 184 -2.40 13.56 9.70
C LEU A 184 -2.07 13.88 11.17
N ASP A 185 -2.46 15.06 11.66
CA ASP A 185 -2.30 15.45 13.06
C ASP A 185 -3.15 14.54 13.96
N PHE A 186 -4.43 14.29 13.63
CA PHE A 186 -5.28 13.36 14.36
C PHE A 186 -4.68 11.94 14.44
N LEU A 187 -4.27 11.38 13.31
CA LEU A 187 -3.71 10.03 13.26
C LEU A 187 -2.38 9.93 14.02
N ASN A 188 -1.53 10.96 13.92
CA ASN A 188 -0.19 10.97 14.51
C ASN A 188 -0.21 11.31 16.00
N ASP A 189 -0.96 12.34 16.40
CA ASP A 189 -0.87 12.96 17.74
C ASP A 189 -2.00 12.48 18.66
N ASP A 190 -3.24 12.35 18.17
CA ASP A 190 -4.38 11.94 18.99
C ASP A 190 -4.49 10.41 19.03
N LEU A 191 -4.58 9.75 17.88
CA LEU A 191 -4.70 8.29 17.78
C LEU A 191 -3.36 7.57 17.96
N LYS A 192 -2.25 8.29 17.78
CA LYS A 192 -0.86 7.84 18.01
C LYS A 192 -0.54 6.55 17.26
N VAL A 193 -0.97 6.42 16.00
CA VAL A 193 -0.59 5.28 15.18
C VAL A 193 0.93 5.22 14.99
N ASP A 194 1.46 4.03 14.75
CA ASP A 194 2.91 3.87 14.67
C ASP A 194 3.47 4.47 13.38
N LYS A 195 2.70 4.40 12.28
CA LYS A 195 3.08 4.94 10.97
C LYS A 195 1.89 5.35 10.13
N LEU A 196 2.17 6.23 9.16
CA LEU A 196 1.21 6.77 8.21
C LEU A 196 1.60 6.37 6.79
N MET A 197 0.67 5.80 6.04
CA MET A 197 0.75 5.67 4.59
C MET A 197 -0.26 6.63 3.96
N ILE A 198 0.16 7.30 2.92
CA ILE A 198 -0.68 8.26 2.18
C ILE A 198 -0.58 8.02 0.68
N SER A 199 -1.65 8.31 -0.02
CA SER A 199 -1.67 8.29 -1.48
C SER A 199 -2.61 9.37 -2.01
N PRO A 200 -2.27 10.04 -3.12
CA PRO A 200 -3.29 10.75 -3.87
C PRO A 200 -4.27 9.74 -4.45
N GLY A 201 -5.56 10.07 -4.45
CA GLY A 201 -6.58 9.31 -5.15
C GLY A 201 -6.26 9.25 -6.65
N TYR A 202 -6.21 8.07 -7.19
CA TYR A 202 -5.92 7.81 -8.60
C TYR A 202 -7.11 7.11 -9.27
N ALA A 203 -7.30 7.35 -10.55
CA ALA A 203 -8.36 6.74 -11.34
C ALA A 203 -8.15 5.23 -11.44
N TYR A 204 -8.80 4.50 -10.55
CA TYR A 204 -8.87 3.04 -10.59
C TYR A 204 -9.89 2.64 -11.66
N GLU A 205 -9.48 1.85 -12.66
CA GLU A 205 -10.28 1.58 -13.85
C GLU A 205 -11.70 1.08 -13.54
N LYS A 206 -11.86 0.28 -12.48
CA LYS A 206 -13.14 -0.30 -12.06
C LYS A 206 -13.84 0.46 -10.93
N ALA A 207 -13.30 1.58 -10.45
CA ALA A 207 -13.95 2.34 -9.38
C ALA A 207 -15.28 2.95 -9.87
N PRO A 208 -16.35 2.91 -9.06
CA PRO A 208 -17.62 3.55 -9.40
C PRO A 208 -17.49 5.07 -9.59
N ASP A 209 -16.71 5.72 -8.73
CA ASP A 209 -16.38 7.14 -8.87
C ASP A 209 -15.17 7.32 -9.79
N GLN A 210 -15.32 8.18 -10.79
CA GLN A 210 -14.26 8.56 -11.72
C GLN A 210 -13.99 10.09 -11.70
N VAL A 211 -14.69 10.82 -10.83
CA VAL A 211 -14.69 12.29 -10.84
C VAL A 211 -13.75 12.88 -9.79
N HIS A 212 -13.68 12.25 -8.60
CA HIS A 212 -12.99 12.80 -7.45
C HIS A 212 -11.50 12.45 -7.37
N PHE A 213 -10.95 11.87 -8.41
CA PHE A 213 -9.51 11.57 -8.46
C PHE A 213 -8.68 12.85 -8.73
N LEU A 214 -7.44 12.83 -8.25
CA LEU A 214 -6.50 13.93 -8.38
C LEU A 214 -5.71 13.84 -9.69
N SER A 215 -5.56 14.96 -10.40
CA SER A 215 -4.51 15.09 -11.42
C SER A 215 -3.13 15.23 -10.77
N THR A 216 -2.07 14.91 -11.51
CA THR A 216 -0.68 15.03 -11.01
C THR A 216 -0.38 16.43 -10.47
N GLY A 217 -0.79 17.50 -11.19
CA GLY A 217 -0.57 18.88 -10.73
C GLY A 217 -1.30 19.18 -9.43
N ARG A 218 -2.58 18.79 -9.34
CA ARG A 218 -3.38 18.98 -8.12
C ARG A 218 -2.83 18.18 -6.94
N SER A 219 -2.37 16.95 -7.16
CA SER A 219 -1.70 16.14 -6.14
C SER A 219 -0.45 16.85 -5.61
N THR A 220 0.39 17.31 -6.52
CA THR A 220 1.64 18.01 -6.16
C THR A 220 1.38 19.29 -5.37
N ASP A 221 0.42 20.10 -5.78
CA ASP A 221 0.09 21.33 -5.08
C ASP A 221 -0.49 21.04 -3.69
N LEU A 222 -1.40 20.06 -3.59
CA LEU A 222 -2.00 19.62 -2.33
C LEU A 222 -0.92 19.22 -1.30
N PHE A 223 -0.01 18.32 -1.69
CA PHE A 223 1.02 17.83 -0.76
C PHE A 223 2.11 18.86 -0.49
N ARG A 224 2.50 19.68 -1.48
CA ARG A 224 3.47 20.76 -1.28
C ARG A 224 2.98 21.76 -0.24
N GLU A 225 1.70 22.15 -0.32
CA GLU A 225 1.10 23.09 0.62
C GLU A 225 0.83 22.44 1.99
N ALA A 226 0.35 21.20 2.02
CA ALA A 226 0.11 20.48 3.27
C ALA A 226 1.41 20.25 4.07
N PHE A 227 2.51 19.95 3.40
CA PHE A 227 3.82 19.65 4.01
C PHE A 227 4.72 20.88 4.21
N GLY A 228 4.26 22.06 3.78
CA GLY A 228 4.99 23.31 3.93
C GLY A 228 5.41 23.59 5.37
N ASP A 229 6.33 24.58 5.54
CA ASP A 229 6.83 25.05 6.84
C ASP A 229 7.46 23.97 7.72
N GLY A 230 8.00 22.90 7.09
CA GLY A 230 8.64 21.79 7.80
C GLY A 230 7.67 20.83 8.52
N ARG A 231 6.36 20.98 8.30
CA ARG A 231 5.31 20.17 8.95
C ARG A 231 5.48 18.67 8.68
N ARG A 232 5.96 18.31 7.48
CA ARG A 232 6.21 16.91 7.12
C ARG A 232 7.02 16.15 8.17
N LYS A 233 7.96 16.79 8.83
CA LYS A 233 8.84 16.19 9.86
C LYS A 233 8.11 15.82 11.17
N LYS A 234 6.90 16.32 11.38
CA LYS A 234 6.09 15.99 12.56
C LYS A 234 5.50 14.58 12.45
N TRP A 235 5.20 14.12 11.23
CA TRP A 235 4.43 12.91 10.99
C TRP A 235 5.33 11.70 10.72
N ARG A 236 4.95 10.57 11.29
CA ARG A 236 5.69 9.31 11.20
C ARG A 236 5.27 8.51 9.97
N PHE A 237 5.73 8.90 8.80
CA PHE A 237 5.42 8.21 7.56
C PHE A 237 6.09 6.82 7.45
N ASN A 238 5.40 5.89 6.80
CA ASN A 238 5.94 4.60 6.35
C ASN A 238 6.60 4.69 4.96
N HIS A 239 6.51 5.84 4.33
CA HIS A 239 7.10 6.13 3.03
C HIS A 239 8.57 6.53 3.14
N SER A 240 9.32 6.27 2.05
CA SER A 240 10.65 6.84 1.92
C SER A 240 10.58 8.37 1.78
N PRO A 241 11.57 9.11 2.32
CA PRO A 241 11.62 10.55 2.15
C PRO A 241 11.61 11.00 0.69
N LEU A 242 12.18 10.18 -0.22
CA LEU A 242 12.21 10.48 -1.66
C LEU A 242 10.84 10.34 -2.31
N PHE A 243 10.00 9.42 -1.85
CA PHE A 243 8.62 9.34 -2.33
C PHE A 243 7.79 10.54 -1.86
N LEU A 244 8.00 10.99 -0.63
CA LEU A 244 7.37 12.22 -0.15
C LEU A 244 7.85 13.45 -0.94
N ASP A 245 9.14 13.52 -1.29
CA ASP A 245 9.67 14.54 -2.20
C ASP A 245 9.02 14.47 -3.59
N PHE A 246 8.72 13.27 -4.08
CA PHE A 246 7.99 13.07 -5.33
C PHE A 246 6.55 13.58 -5.24
N LEU A 247 5.84 13.33 -4.14
CA LEU A 247 4.49 13.87 -3.94
C LEU A 247 4.48 15.40 -3.91
N GLU A 248 5.52 16.03 -3.36
CA GLU A 248 5.68 17.50 -3.34
C GLU A 248 6.19 18.09 -4.68
N GLY A 249 6.51 17.24 -5.68
CA GLY A 249 7.11 17.69 -6.96
C GLY A 249 8.57 18.12 -6.85
N LYS A 250 9.28 17.75 -5.77
CA LYS A 250 10.72 18.00 -5.55
C LYS A 250 11.62 16.95 -6.17
N ALA A 251 11.04 15.81 -6.55
CA ALA A 251 11.70 14.70 -7.23
C ALA A 251 10.79 14.17 -8.33
N ASP A 252 11.36 13.53 -9.34
CA ASP A 252 10.63 12.81 -10.37
C ASP A 252 11.20 11.40 -10.54
N PHE A 253 10.32 10.43 -10.80
CA PHE A 253 10.68 9.03 -10.98
C PHE A 253 9.90 8.41 -12.13
N GLU A 254 10.50 7.45 -12.80
CA GLU A 254 9.76 6.52 -13.65
C GLU A 254 9.03 5.48 -12.77
N CYS A 255 7.83 5.11 -13.19
CA CYS A 255 7.07 4.06 -12.51
C CYS A 255 7.78 2.71 -12.66
N THR A 256 7.91 1.97 -11.56
CA THR A 256 8.47 0.60 -11.53
C THR A 256 7.45 -0.39 -11.00
N PRO A 257 6.39 -0.73 -11.77
CA PRO A 257 5.28 -1.53 -11.26
C PRO A 257 5.69 -2.95 -10.84
N TRP A 258 6.76 -3.49 -11.41
CA TRP A 258 7.37 -4.77 -10.98
C TRP A 258 7.93 -4.75 -9.55
N GLY A 259 8.10 -3.56 -8.97
CA GLY A 259 8.58 -3.41 -7.58
C GLY A 259 7.52 -3.76 -6.52
N ILE A 260 6.23 -3.63 -6.90
CA ILE A 260 5.08 -4.10 -6.09
C ILE A 260 4.11 -4.84 -7.02
N PRO A 261 4.43 -6.06 -7.48
CA PRO A 261 3.52 -6.86 -8.28
C PRO A 261 2.34 -7.34 -7.43
N SER A 262 1.19 -7.55 -8.07
CA SER A 262 -0.02 -8.06 -7.43
C SER A 262 -0.25 -9.52 -7.78
N TYR A 263 -0.54 -10.34 -6.76
CA TYR A 263 -1.00 -11.72 -6.90
C TYR A 263 -2.37 -11.89 -6.27
N SER A 264 -3.31 -12.41 -7.03
CA SER A 264 -4.71 -12.49 -6.64
C SER A 264 -5.31 -13.86 -6.93
N VAL A 265 -6.60 -14.04 -6.64
CA VAL A 265 -7.41 -15.22 -7.04
C VAL A 265 -7.45 -15.46 -8.56
N LEU A 266 -6.91 -14.55 -9.37
CA LEU A 266 -6.78 -14.65 -10.82
C LEU A 266 -5.34 -14.88 -11.31
N GLY A 267 -4.36 -14.94 -10.39
CA GLY A 267 -2.94 -15.06 -10.71
C GLY A 267 -2.19 -13.73 -10.59
N TRP A 268 -1.01 -13.65 -11.22
CA TRP A 268 -0.16 -12.46 -11.28
C TRP A 268 -0.72 -11.43 -12.24
N GLN A 269 -1.12 -10.28 -11.71
CA GLN A 269 -1.77 -9.22 -12.48
C GLN A 269 -0.77 -8.35 -13.22
N ARG A 270 -1.01 -8.10 -14.51
CA ARG A 270 -0.22 -7.18 -15.33
C ARG A 270 -1.02 -5.94 -15.72
N PRO A 271 -0.35 -4.78 -15.87
CA PRO A 271 1.05 -4.50 -15.51
C PRO A 271 1.19 -4.16 -14.03
N CYS A 272 0.12 -3.78 -13.35
CA CYS A 272 0.13 -3.32 -11.98
C CYS A 272 -1.24 -3.50 -11.32
N TYR A 273 -1.30 -3.21 -10.04
CA TYR A 273 -2.49 -3.27 -9.19
C TYR A 273 -3.72 -2.51 -9.74
N LEU A 274 -3.48 -1.37 -10.44
CA LEU A 274 -4.55 -0.47 -10.90
C LEU A 274 -5.15 -0.85 -12.25
N MET A 275 -4.43 -1.64 -13.01
CA MET A 275 -4.76 -2.00 -14.38
C MET A 275 -4.84 -3.53 -14.49
N ALA A 276 -5.80 -4.04 -15.24
CA ALA A 276 -6.02 -5.47 -15.39
C ALA A 276 -5.94 -5.87 -16.88
N ASP A 277 -4.77 -5.63 -17.50
CA ASP A 277 -4.51 -5.97 -18.91
C ASP A 277 -4.31 -7.48 -19.11
N GLY A 278 -4.36 -8.25 -18.04
CA GLY A 278 -4.28 -9.70 -18.02
C GLY A 278 -3.63 -10.25 -16.76
N TYR A 279 -3.55 -11.56 -16.72
CA TYR A 279 -2.99 -12.31 -15.60
C TYR A 279 -2.00 -13.34 -16.14
N CYS A 280 -0.96 -13.60 -15.36
CA CYS A 280 0.05 -14.62 -15.62
C CYS A 280 -0.08 -15.73 -14.57
N GLU A 281 0.27 -16.95 -14.96
CA GLU A 281 0.27 -18.09 -14.03
C GLU A 281 1.48 -18.04 -13.10
N THR A 282 2.64 -17.60 -13.60
CA THR A 282 3.89 -17.54 -12.85
C THR A 282 4.43 -16.11 -12.76
N TYR A 283 5.21 -15.85 -11.71
CA TYR A 283 5.94 -14.59 -11.55
C TYR A 283 6.98 -14.39 -12.66
N GLN A 284 7.63 -15.48 -13.09
CA GLN A 284 8.58 -15.42 -14.19
C GLN A 284 7.90 -14.97 -15.48
N GLU A 285 6.74 -15.54 -15.81
CA GLU A 285 5.94 -15.12 -16.97
C GLU A 285 5.58 -13.63 -16.88
N LEU A 286 5.12 -13.14 -15.70
CA LEU A 286 4.82 -11.72 -15.50
C LEU A 286 6.01 -10.84 -15.86
N ILE A 287 7.21 -11.18 -15.38
CA ILE A 287 8.40 -10.34 -15.57
C ILE A 287 8.90 -10.38 -17.01
N GLU A 288 8.89 -11.54 -17.65
CA GLU A 288 9.50 -11.77 -18.96
C GLU A 288 8.57 -11.39 -20.12
N THR A 289 7.26 -11.60 -19.98
CA THR A 289 6.32 -11.41 -21.09
C THR A 289 5.60 -10.05 -21.06
N THR A 290 5.65 -9.32 -19.96
CA THR A 290 5.05 -7.98 -19.89
C THR A 290 5.98 -6.96 -20.56
N ASP A 291 5.46 -6.26 -21.57
CA ASP A 291 6.17 -5.14 -22.20
C ASP A 291 6.09 -3.90 -21.29
N TRP A 292 7.01 -3.84 -20.34
CA TRP A 292 7.09 -2.76 -19.35
C TRP A 292 7.33 -1.38 -19.95
N SER A 293 7.82 -1.30 -21.20
CA SER A 293 8.08 -0.03 -21.88
C SER A 293 6.81 0.74 -22.23
N LYS A 294 5.68 0.03 -22.30
CA LYS A 294 4.36 0.61 -22.65
C LYS A 294 3.68 1.34 -21.49
N TYR A 295 4.15 1.15 -20.23
CA TYR A 295 3.46 1.62 -19.04
C TYR A 295 4.23 2.74 -18.34
N GLY A 296 3.48 3.63 -17.70
CA GLY A 296 3.98 4.79 -16.98
C GLY A 296 3.52 6.12 -17.57
N ARG A 297 3.81 7.21 -16.86
CA ARG A 297 3.48 8.56 -17.33
C ARG A 297 4.16 8.86 -18.67
N GLY A 298 3.41 9.44 -19.60
CA GLY A 298 3.89 9.73 -20.96
C GLY A 298 3.94 8.52 -21.91
N LYS A 299 3.58 7.33 -21.44
CA LYS A 299 3.57 6.08 -22.22
C LYS A 299 2.14 5.55 -22.38
N ASP A 300 1.41 5.33 -21.28
CA ASP A 300 0.02 4.90 -21.30
C ASP A 300 -0.88 6.04 -20.78
N PRO A 301 -1.94 6.43 -21.51
CA PRO A 301 -2.86 7.50 -21.08
C PRO A 301 -3.48 7.25 -19.70
N ARG A 302 -3.74 5.99 -19.33
CA ARG A 302 -4.29 5.62 -18.00
C ARG A 302 -3.31 5.94 -16.87
N CYS A 303 -2.02 6.05 -17.18
CA CYS A 303 -0.97 6.39 -16.22
C CYS A 303 -0.76 7.91 -16.06
N ALA A 304 -1.41 8.76 -16.86
CA ALA A 304 -1.10 10.19 -16.98
C ALA A 304 -1.13 10.93 -15.62
N ASN A 305 -2.09 10.61 -14.77
CA ASN A 305 -2.29 11.22 -13.46
C ASN A 305 -1.88 10.32 -12.28
N CYS A 306 -1.29 9.17 -12.55
CA CYS A 306 -0.93 8.24 -11.49
C CYS A 306 0.30 8.73 -10.72
N MET A 307 0.14 8.86 -9.41
CA MET A 307 1.21 9.08 -8.44
C MET A 307 1.16 8.03 -7.31
N ALA A 308 0.57 6.87 -7.58
CA ALA A 308 0.34 5.83 -6.58
C ALA A 308 1.64 5.25 -6.03
N HIS A 309 1.65 5.00 -4.74
CA HIS A 309 2.82 4.43 -4.04
C HIS A 309 3.25 3.07 -4.60
N CYS A 310 2.32 2.25 -5.13
CA CYS A 310 2.64 0.93 -5.68
C CYS A 310 3.64 0.97 -6.86
N GLY A 311 3.70 2.08 -7.61
CA GLY A 311 4.67 2.23 -8.70
C GLY A 311 5.86 3.12 -8.36
N TYR A 312 5.65 4.14 -7.54
CA TYR A 312 6.66 5.19 -7.31
C TYR A 312 7.43 5.04 -5.99
N GLU A 313 6.89 4.40 -4.97
CA GLU A 313 7.65 4.06 -3.76
C GLU A 313 8.82 3.10 -4.06
N PRO A 314 8.64 2.00 -4.83
CA PRO A 314 9.77 1.18 -5.26
C PRO A 314 10.81 1.98 -6.05
N SER A 315 10.38 2.87 -6.94
CA SER A 315 11.28 3.73 -7.71
C SER A 315 12.13 4.62 -6.81
N ALA A 316 11.49 5.25 -5.83
CA ALA A 316 12.16 6.09 -4.84
C ALA A 316 13.16 5.29 -3.98
N VAL A 317 12.78 4.08 -3.53
CA VAL A 317 13.67 3.19 -2.77
C VAL A 317 14.84 2.72 -3.63
N LEU A 318 14.61 2.31 -4.88
CA LEU A 318 15.66 1.88 -5.80
C LEU A 318 16.62 3.03 -6.16
N ALA A 319 16.13 4.28 -6.22
CA ALA A 319 16.96 5.44 -6.47
C ALA A 319 18.03 5.66 -5.38
N THR A 320 17.73 5.31 -4.11
CA THR A 320 18.71 5.40 -3.02
C THR A 320 19.96 4.57 -3.27
N THR A 321 19.86 3.50 -4.06
CA THR A 321 21.01 2.63 -4.39
C THR A 321 21.83 3.12 -5.57
N LYS A 322 21.31 4.07 -6.36
CA LYS A 322 21.98 4.59 -7.57
C LYS A 322 22.82 5.85 -7.31
N SER A 323 22.64 6.52 -6.18
CA SER A 323 23.30 7.79 -5.87
C SER A 323 23.62 7.93 -4.38
N LEU A 324 24.91 8.12 -4.06
CA LEU A 324 25.38 8.44 -2.69
C LEU A 324 24.64 9.67 -2.10
N LYS A 325 24.35 10.67 -2.93
CA LYS A 325 23.60 11.87 -2.53
C LYS A 325 22.16 11.52 -2.10
N GLN A 326 21.49 10.61 -2.81
CA GLN A 326 20.14 10.16 -2.48
C GLN A 326 20.14 9.22 -1.26
N SER A 327 21.16 8.38 -1.12
CA SER A 327 21.36 7.56 0.08
C SER A 327 21.55 8.41 1.34
N LEU A 328 22.40 9.44 1.28
CA LEU A 328 22.60 10.39 2.38
C LEU A 328 21.32 11.19 2.67
N ARG A 329 20.59 11.64 1.64
CA ARG A 329 19.33 12.35 1.83
C ARG A 329 18.27 11.48 2.51
N ALA A 330 18.14 10.22 2.10
CA ALA A 330 17.23 9.26 2.73
C ALA A 330 17.62 8.99 4.21
N ALA A 331 18.92 8.93 4.52
CA ALA A 331 19.40 8.69 5.88
C ALA A 331 19.22 9.90 6.83
N VAL A 332 19.29 11.13 6.29
CA VAL A 332 19.18 12.38 7.09
C VAL A 332 17.71 12.79 7.28
N SER A 333 16.83 12.39 6.37
CA SER A 333 15.40 12.79 6.39
C SER A 333 14.49 11.74 7.07
N GLY A 334 14.99 10.57 7.45
CA GLY A 334 14.33 9.54 8.23
C GLY A 334 14.72 9.63 9.69
#